data_1b28ac75f0ddac259d23e09044689739
#
_entry.id   1b28ac75f0ddac259d23e09044689739
#
_cell.length_a   1.000
_cell.length_b   1.000
_cell.length_c   1.000
_cell.angle_alpha   90.00
_cell.angle_beta   90.00
_cell.angle_gamma   90.00
#
_symmetry.space_group_name_H-M   'P 1'
#
loop_
_entity.id
_entity.type
_entity.pdbx_description
1 polymer ?
#
loop_
_entity_poly.entity_id
_entity_poly.type
_entity_poly.pdbx_seq_one_letter_code
_entity_poly.pdbx_strand_id
1 'polypeptide(L)'
;MGSALLFGAVDTAAAAGRTQEQLTQVIDALDAALFDAFNTCADPVQLAKHAAYFDPAVEFYHDTGGVTWTRDEMIERTRANACGNYRRERVPGTLAVFPIHGFGAIAQGSHRFCAMTETTCAGEADFVMIWRERDGQWQVTRVLSFGHRA
;
A
#
# COMPACT_ATOMS: atom_id res chain seq x y z
N MET A 1 -20.69 -39.08 34.89
CA MET A 1 -19.95 -37.84 35.17
C MET A 1 -19.18 -37.46 33.92
N GLY A 2 -19.81 -36.67 33.07
CA GLY A 2 -19.21 -36.21 31.82
C GLY A 2 -18.55 -34.84 32.06
N SER A 3 -17.23 -34.79 32.00
CA SER A 3 -16.49 -33.54 31.96
C SER A 3 -16.61 -32.98 30.56
N ALA A 4 -17.41 -31.96 30.38
CA ALA A 4 -17.47 -31.21 29.13
C ALA A 4 -16.20 -30.34 29.08
N LEU A 5 -15.28 -30.74 28.24
CA LEU A 5 -14.18 -29.88 27.82
C LEU A 5 -14.78 -28.75 26.96
N LEU A 6 -14.94 -27.61 27.58
CA LEU A 6 -15.11 -26.33 26.87
C LEU A 6 -13.82 -26.07 26.10
N PHE A 7 -13.82 -26.47 24.83
CA PHE A 7 -12.86 -25.87 23.88
C PHE A 7 -13.29 -24.42 23.72
N GLY A 8 -12.58 -23.55 24.41
CA GLY A 8 -12.70 -22.15 24.20
C GLY A 8 -12.46 -21.88 22.71
N ALA A 9 -13.38 -21.18 22.08
CA ALA A 9 -13.19 -20.64 20.76
C ALA A 9 -12.00 -19.66 20.85
N VAL A 10 -10.80 -20.17 20.60
CA VAL A 10 -9.58 -19.37 20.55
C VAL A 10 -9.66 -18.56 19.28
N ASP A 11 -10.20 -17.41 19.42
CA ASP A 11 -9.78 -16.16 18.78
C ASP A 11 -9.39 -16.19 17.30
N THR A 12 -10.26 -16.72 16.46
CA THR A 12 -10.43 -16.13 15.13
C THR A 12 -10.96 -14.68 15.23
N ALA A 13 -11.43 -14.27 16.40
CA ALA A 13 -11.83 -12.90 16.68
C ALA A 13 -10.66 -11.93 16.88
N ALA A 14 -9.45 -12.36 17.26
CA ALA A 14 -8.33 -11.46 17.48
C ALA A 14 -7.77 -10.90 16.17
N ALA A 15 -7.76 -11.66 15.08
CA ALA A 15 -7.39 -11.13 13.75
C ALA A 15 -8.51 -10.28 13.14
N ALA A 16 -9.81 -10.55 13.49
CA ALA A 16 -10.96 -9.74 13.07
C ALA A 16 -11.33 -8.65 14.09
N GLY A 17 -10.61 -8.56 15.22
CA GLY A 17 -10.97 -7.72 16.35
C GLY A 17 -10.61 -6.24 16.21
N ARG A 18 -10.07 -5.79 15.08
CA ARG A 18 -9.80 -4.36 14.85
C ARG A 18 -11.11 -3.63 14.62
N THR A 19 -11.25 -2.47 15.27
CA THR A 19 -12.27 -1.50 14.88
C THR A 19 -11.93 -0.91 13.52
N GLN A 20 -12.92 -0.27 12.90
CA GLN A 20 -12.70 0.48 11.64
C GLN A 20 -11.60 1.53 11.81
N GLU A 21 -11.58 2.24 12.93
CA GLU A 21 -10.56 3.24 13.23
C GLU A 21 -9.18 2.63 13.36
N GLN A 22 -9.05 1.49 14.06
CA GLN A 22 -7.79 0.77 14.20
C GLN A 22 -7.26 0.27 12.86
N LEU A 23 -8.13 -0.26 12.00
CA LEU A 23 -7.74 -0.68 10.65
C LEU A 23 -7.24 0.50 9.82
N THR A 24 -7.93 1.62 9.88
CA THR A 24 -7.52 2.84 9.18
C THR A 24 -6.14 3.32 9.66
N GLN A 25 -5.89 3.30 10.97
CA GLN A 25 -4.59 3.66 11.53
C GLN A 25 -3.47 2.72 11.07
N VAL A 26 -3.73 1.41 11.01
CA VAL A 26 -2.75 0.43 10.50
C VAL A 26 -2.40 0.72 9.04
N ILE A 27 -3.40 0.89 8.20
CA ILE A 27 -3.19 1.15 6.76
C ILE A 27 -2.54 2.52 6.53
N ASP A 28 -2.91 3.54 7.29
CA ASP A 28 -2.27 4.86 7.24
C ASP A 28 -0.77 4.77 7.54
N ALA A 29 -0.39 4.04 8.58
CA ALA A 29 1.01 3.83 8.94
C ALA A 29 1.78 3.02 7.87
N LEU A 30 1.14 2.01 7.29
CA LEU A 30 1.73 1.21 6.21
C LEU A 30 1.93 2.03 4.94
N ASP A 31 0.95 2.83 4.55
CA ASP A 31 1.06 3.75 3.40
C ASP A 31 2.21 4.75 3.60
N ALA A 32 2.29 5.34 4.78
CA ALA A 32 3.38 6.26 5.12
C ALA A 32 4.75 5.60 5.01
N ALA A 33 4.93 4.41 5.60
CA ALA A 33 6.21 3.70 5.57
C ALA A 33 6.60 3.25 4.16
N LEU A 34 5.64 2.75 3.39
CA LEU A 34 5.86 2.33 2.00
C LEU A 34 6.35 3.50 1.14
N PHE A 35 5.73 4.66 1.28
CA PHE A 35 6.07 5.84 0.48
C PHE A 35 7.24 6.64 1.05
N ASP A 36 7.56 6.57 2.34
CA ASP A 36 8.83 7.06 2.87
C ASP A 36 10.01 6.36 2.21
N ALA A 37 9.92 5.04 2.04
CA ALA A 37 10.93 4.27 1.31
C ALA A 37 10.96 4.62 -0.19
N PHE A 38 9.80 4.78 -0.82
CA PHE A 38 9.71 5.26 -2.21
C PHE A 38 10.34 6.65 -2.38
N ASN A 39 10.06 7.56 -1.48
CA ASN A 39 10.55 8.94 -1.57
C ASN A 39 12.07 9.07 -1.41
N THR A 40 12.72 8.02 -0.94
CA THR A 40 14.17 7.93 -0.73
C THR A 40 14.82 6.81 -1.54
N CYS A 41 14.13 6.29 -2.54
CA CYS A 41 14.54 5.08 -3.27
C CYS A 41 15.72 5.23 -4.23
N ALA A 42 16.29 6.43 -4.37
CA ALA A 42 17.60 6.58 -4.99
C ALA A 42 18.69 5.80 -4.22
N ASP A 43 18.51 5.61 -2.92
CA ASP A 43 19.28 4.67 -2.11
C ASP A 43 18.76 3.24 -2.36
N PRO A 44 19.62 2.30 -2.82
CA PRO A 44 19.20 0.92 -3.07
C PRO A 44 18.63 0.19 -1.85
N VAL A 45 19.06 0.55 -0.64
CA VAL A 45 18.51 -0.01 0.61
C VAL A 45 17.06 0.42 0.79
N GLN A 46 16.73 1.67 0.49
CA GLN A 46 15.36 2.18 0.58
C GLN A 46 14.47 1.58 -0.52
N LEU A 47 15.01 1.39 -1.72
CA LEU A 47 14.28 0.71 -2.79
C LEU A 47 13.93 -0.73 -2.40
N ALA A 48 14.84 -1.45 -1.76
CA ALA A 48 14.58 -2.80 -1.25
C ALA A 48 13.52 -2.81 -0.15
N LYS A 49 13.51 -1.82 0.74
CA LYS A 49 12.44 -1.65 1.75
C LYS A 49 11.09 -1.40 1.10
N HIS A 50 11.05 -0.54 0.09
CA HIS A 50 9.84 -0.29 -0.69
C HIS A 50 9.32 -1.57 -1.33
N ALA A 51 10.19 -2.32 -2.01
CA ALA A 51 9.85 -3.57 -2.67
C ALA A 51 9.26 -4.61 -1.71
N ALA A 52 9.74 -4.68 -0.48
CA ALA A 52 9.28 -5.65 0.51
C ALA A 52 7.80 -5.51 0.91
N TYR A 53 7.19 -4.34 0.68
CA TYR A 53 5.76 -4.12 0.92
C TYR A 53 4.86 -4.76 -0.13
N PHE A 54 5.41 -5.23 -1.25
CA PHE A 54 4.62 -5.78 -2.35
C PHE A 54 4.75 -7.29 -2.43
N ASP A 55 3.63 -7.94 -2.73
CA ASP A 55 3.61 -9.36 -3.07
C ASP A 55 4.43 -9.58 -4.36
N PRO A 56 5.18 -10.69 -4.49
CA PRO A 56 5.92 -11.00 -5.72
C PRO A 56 5.06 -11.03 -6.98
N ALA A 57 3.77 -11.38 -6.85
CA ALA A 57 2.79 -11.43 -7.92
C ALA A 57 1.91 -10.18 -7.98
N VAL A 58 2.32 -9.06 -7.39
CA VAL A 58 1.56 -7.82 -7.42
C VAL A 58 1.24 -7.40 -8.85
N GLU A 59 0.02 -6.96 -9.07
CA GLU A 59 -0.40 -6.34 -10.33
C GLU A 59 -0.55 -4.84 -10.11
N PHE A 60 0.05 -4.07 -11.01
CA PHE A 60 0.00 -2.62 -10.99
C PHE A 60 -0.66 -2.11 -12.27
N TYR A 61 -1.77 -1.41 -12.11
CA TYR A 61 -2.56 -0.83 -13.19
C TYR A 61 -2.42 0.68 -13.16
N HIS A 62 -1.85 1.23 -14.22
CA HIS A 62 -1.64 2.66 -14.38
C HIS A 62 -2.36 3.13 -15.63
N ASP A 63 -3.24 4.12 -15.53
CA ASP A 63 -4.08 4.55 -16.64
C ASP A 63 -3.30 5.00 -17.88
N THR A 64 -2.17 5.69 -17.68
CA THR A 64 -1.33 6.15 -18.79
C THR A 64 -0.12 5.27 -19.05
N GLY A 65 0.33 4.49 -18.07
CA GLY A 65 1.53 3.64 -18.16
C GLY A 65 1.25 2.17 -18.49
N GLY A 66 -0.01 1.74 -18.44
CA GLY A 66 -0.41 0.36 -18.68
C GLY A 66 -0.26 -0.55 -17.47
N VAL A 67 -0.08 -1.83 -17.70
CA VAL A 67 -0.09 -2.86 -16.65
C VAL A 67 1.30 -3.42 -16.43
N THR A 68 1.64 -3.63 -15.16
CA THR A 68 2.83 -4.34 -14.72
C THR A 68 2.39 -5.57 -13.93
N TRP A 69 2.92 -6.74 -14.27
CA TRP A 69 2.39 -8.03 -13.81
C TRP A 69 3.17 -8.66 -12.66
N THR A 70 4.35 -8.13 -12.32
CA THR A 70 5.19 -8.66 -11.26
C THR A 70 5.82 -7.55 -10.44
N ARG A 71 6.20 -7.88 -9.20
CA ARG A 71 6.96 -6.97 -8.35
C ARG A 71 8.29 -6.57 -8.99
N ASP A 72 9.03 -7.52 -9.53
CA ASP A 72 10.35 -7.25 -10.10
C ASP A 72 10.27 -6.25 -11.24
N GLU A 73 9.30 -6.40 -12.12
CA GLU A 73 9.06 -5.44 -13.21
C GLU A 73 8.64 -4.08 -12.67
N MET A 74 7.73 -4.04 -11.69
CA MET A 74 7.26 -2.80 -11.09
C MET A 74 8.42 -2.04 -10.41
N ILE A 75 9.25 -2.72 -9.64
CA ILE A 75 10.39 -2.12 -8.95
C ILE A 75 11.44 -1.63 -9.93
N GLU A 76 11.71 -2.35 -11.01
CA GLU A 76 12.62 -1.88 -12.05
C GLU A 76 12.13 -0.61 -12.74
N ARG A 77 10.84 -0.52 -13.04
CA ARG A 77 10.23 0.71 -13.58
C ARG A 77 10.28 1.85 -12.58
N THR A 78 10.04 1.59 -11.30
CA THR A 78 10.17 2.58 -10.23
C THR A 78 11.60 3.10 -10.15
N ARG A 79 12.57 2.20 -10.14
CA ARG A 79 14.00 2.56 -10.14
C ARG A 79 14.37 3.46 -11.31
N ALA A 80 13.93 3.09 -12.51
CA ALA A 80 14.32 3.79 -13.74
C ALA A 80 13.64 5.16 -13.88
N ASN A 81 12.41 5.32 -13.42
CA ASN A 81 11.60 6.50 -13.72
C ASN A 81 11.34 7.41 -12.52
N ALA A 82 11.23 6.87 -11.32
CA ALA A 82 10.79 7.62 -10.14
C ALA A 82 11.92 7.95 -9.16
N CYS A 83 12.79 6.97 -8.86
CA CYS A 83 13.80 7.11 -7.82
C CYS A 83 14.79 8.26 -8.13
N GLY A 84 14.84 9.23 -7.20
CA GLY A 84 15.66 10.44 -7.37
C GLY A 84 15.02 11.54 -8.22
N ASN A 85 13.90 11.26 -8.87
CA ASN A 85 13.21 12.21 -9.75
C ASN A 85 11.93 12.77 -9.11
N TYR A 86 11.17 11.93 -8.43
CA TYR A 86 9.88 12.29 -7.86
C TYR A 86 9.75 11.80 -6.42
N ARG A 87 8.95 12.55 -5.64
CA ARG A 87 8.41 12.10 -4.36
C ARG A 87 6.89 12.06 -4.44
N ARG A 88 6.28 11.24 -3.60
CA ARG A 88 4.82 11.14 -3.49
C ARG A 88 4.35 11.81 -2.20
N GLU A 89 3.29 12.59 -2.31
CA GLU A 89 2.55 13.12 -1.17
C GLU A 89 1.08 12.68 -1.27
N ARG A 90 0.56 12.07 -0.21
CA ARG A 90 -0.88 11.81 -0.15
C ARG A 90 -1.62 13.10 0.14
N VAL A 91 -2.74 13.33 -0.54
CA VAL A 91 -3.60 14.47 -0.26
C VAL A 91 -4.29 14.27 1.09
N PRO A 92 -4.11 15.19 2.06
CA PRO A 92 -4.72 15.05 3.38
C PRO A 92 -6.24 14.87 3.33
N GLY A 93 -6.76 14.00 4.20
CA GLY A 93 -8.20 13.75 4.32
C GLY A 93 -8.83 12.88 3.22
N THR A 94 -8.03 12.35 2.29
CA THR A 94 -8.57 11.53 1.18
C THR A 94 -8.48 10.03 1.42
N LEU A 95 -7.73 9.56 2.42
CA LEU A 95 -7.60 8.13 2.68
C LEU A 95 -8.91 7.55 3.20
N ALA A 96 -9.44 6.58 2.47
CA ALA A 96 -10.56 5.75 2.89
C ALA A 96 -10.11 4.28 2.91
N VAL A 97 -10.44 3.57 3.97
CA VAL A 97 -10.04 2.18 4.20
C VAL A 97 -11.26 1.32 4.43
N PHE A 98 -11.32 0.19 3.75
CA PHE A 98 -12.43 -0.76 3.86
C PHE A 98 -11.86 -2.16 4.16
N PRO A 99 -12.41 -2.90 5.13
CA PRO A 99 -11.98 -4.25 5.39
C PRO A 99 -12.38 -5.18 4.23
N ILE A 100 -11.49 -6.15 3.93
CA ILE A 100 -11.83 -7.30 3.08
C ILE A 100 -11.86 -8.51 4.00
N HIS A 101 -13.04 -9.11 4.17
CA HIS A 101 -13.24 -10.23 5.07
C HIS A 101 -12.27 -11.38 4.77
N GLY A 102 -11.52 -11.81 5.80
CA GLY A 102 -10.60 -12.93 5.69
C GLY A 102 -9.37 -12.68 4.80
N PHE A 103 -9.11 -11.44 4.41
CA PHE A 103 -8.02 -11.11 3.50
C PHE A 103 -7.16 -9.93 3.98
N GLY A 104 -7.74 -8.77 4.14
CA GLY A 104 -7.01 -7.56 4.48
C GLY A 104 -7.85 -6.29 4.33
N ALA A 105 -7.41 -5.37 3.49
CA ALA A 105 -8.08 -4.08 3.32
C ALA A 105 -7.93 -3.50 1.92
N ILE A 106 -8.92 -2.70 1.54
CA ILE A 106 -8.84 -1.76 0.41
C ILE A 106 -8.47 -0.40 0.99
N ALA A 107 -7.45 0.22 0.42
CA ALA A 107 -7.11 1.61 0.67
C ALA A 107 -7.34 2.42 -0.61
N GLN A 108 -7.99 3.56 -0.51
CA GLN A 108 -8.16 4.47 -1.63
C GLN A 108 -7.95 5.90 -1.18
N GLY A 109 -7.54 6.75 -2.12
CA GLY A 109 -7.30 8.15 -1.85
C GLY A 109 -6.76 8.86 -3.08
N SER A 110 -6.26 10.06 -2.84
CA SER A 110 -5.58 10.87 -3.85
C SER A 110 -4.16 11.18 -3.40
N HIS A 111 -3.25 11.29 -4.36
CA HIS A 111 -1.88 11.65 -4.09
C HIS A 111 -1.30 12.55 -5.18
N ARG A 112 -0.22 13.21 -4.85
CA ARG A 112 0.54 14.08 -5.75
C ARG A 112 1.93 13.52 -5.95
N PHE A 113 2.43 13.66 -7.16
CA PHE A 113 3.82 13.39 -7.48
C PHE A 113 4.52 14.71 -7.77
N CYS A 114 5.57 14.95 -7.00
CA CYS A 114 6.29 16.21 -6.99
C CYS A 114 7.70 15.96 -7.48
N ALA A 115 8.18 16.76 -8.43
CA ALA A 115 9.59 16.70 -8.82
C ALA A 115 10.49 17.02 -7.62
N MET A 116 11.60 16.29 -7.47
CA MET A 116 12.52 16.46 -6.34
C MET A 116 13.13 17.87 -6.28
N THR A 117 13.23 18.55 -7.42
CA THR A 117 13.80 19.89 -7.56
C THR A 117 12.77 20.99 -7.32
N GLU A 118 11.50 20.66 -7.11
CA GLU A 118 10.40 21.64 -7.00
C GLU A 118 9.74 21.56 -5.63
N THR A 119 9.32 22.73 -5.14
CA THR A 119 8.54 22.83 -3.89
C THR A 119 7.04 22.65 -4.11
N THR A 120 6.55 22.79 -5.34
CA THR A 120 5.16 22.61 -5.75
C THR A 120 4.99 21.30 -6.49
N CYS A 121 3.86 20.62 -6.25
CA CYS A 121 3.50 19.37 -6.90
C CYS A 121 2.56 19.66 -8.07
N ALA A 122 2.97 19.32 -9.29
CA ALA A 122 2.20 19.61 -10.49
C ALA A 122 1.22 18.50 -10.89
N GLY A 123 1.42 17.27 -10.40
CA GLY A 123 0.61 16.12 -10.80
C GLY A 123 -0.19 15.54 -9.64
N GLU A 124 -1.43 15.17 -9.89
CA GLU A 124 -2.30 14.47 -8.94
C GLU A 124 -2.95 13.26 -9.62
N ALA A 125 -3.23 12.23 -8.83
CA ALA A 125 -3.94 11.05 -9.29
C ALA A 125 -4.72 10.42 -8.13
N ASP A 126 -5.68 9.56 -8.48
CA ASP A 126 -6.35 8.72 -7.51
C ASP A 126 -5.68 7.34 -7.46
N PHE A 127 -5.77 6.69 -6.31
CA PHE A 127 -5.21 5.37 -6.15
C PHE A 127 -6.17 4.43 -5.41
N VAL A 128 -6.05 3.16 -5.73
CA VAL A 128 -6.58 2.05 -4.94
C VAL A 128 -5.46 1.06 -4.73
N MET A 129 -5.25 0.65 -3.48
CA MET A 129 -4.30 -0.40 -3.12
C MET A 129 -5.02 -1.49 -2.34
N ILE A 130 -4.78 -2.74 -2.70
CA ILE A 130 -5.32 -3.89 -1.97
C ILE A 130 -4.19 -4.47 -1.14
N TRP A 131 -4.38 -4.42 0.18
CA TRP A 131 -3.48 -4.95 1.18
C TRP A 131 -3.95 -6.31 1.66
N ARG A 132 -3.05 -7.29 1.67
CA ARG A 132 -3.28 -8.62 2.27
C ARG A 132 -2.54 -8.72 3.60
N GLU A 133 -3.24 -9.16 4.64
CA GLU A 133 -2.63 -9.56 5.90
C GLU A 133 -2.48 -11.08 5.93
N ARG A 134 -1.26 -11.55 6.14
CA ARG A 134 -0.96 -12.97 6.29
C ARG A 134 0.13 -13.13 7.35
N ASP A 135 -0.14 -13.94 8.38
CA ASP A 135 0.83 -14.19 9.47
C ASP A 135 1.38 -12.90 10.12
N GLY A 136 0.50 -11.93 10.31
CA GLY A 136 0.85 -10.62 10.87
C GLY A 136 1.60 -9.68 9.93
N GLN A 137 1.85 -10.09 8.69
CA GLN A 137 2.51 -9.28 7.69
C GLN A 137 1.53 -8.74 6.65
N TRP A 138 1.74 -7.48 6.30
CA TRP A 138 0.92 -6.79 5.31
C TRP A 138 1.71 -6.60 4.01
N GLN A 139 1.10 -7.02 2.90
CA GLN A 139 1.66 -6.80 1.56
C GLN A 139 0.58 -6.33 0.59
N VAL A 140 0.98 -5.46 -0.32
CA VAL A 140 0.13 -4.99 -1.41
C VAL A 140 0.07 -6.04 -2.51
N THR A 141 -1.14 -6.40 -2.91
CA THR A 141 -1.37 -7.38 -3.99
C THR A 141 -1.84 -6.73 -5.28
N ARG A 142 -2.46 -5.57 -5.20
CA ARG A 142 -2.98 -4.81 -6.36
C ARG A 142 -2.78 -3.33 -6.12
N VAL A 143 -2.37 -2.62 -7.17
CA VAL A 143 -2.31 -1.17 -7.20
C VAL A 143 -3.03 -0.67 -8.43
N LEU A 144 -3.93 0.29 -8.27
CA LEU A 144 -4.54 1.05 -9.33
C LEU A 144 -4.15 2.51 -9.13
N SER A 145 -3.56 3.11 -10.17
CA SER A 145 -3.22 4.54 -10.19
C SER A 145 -3.85 5.15 -11.44
N PHE A 146 -4.76 6.07 -11.24
CA PHE A 146 -5.64 6.53 -12.32
C PHE A 146 -6.13 7.96 -12.09
N GLY A 147 -6.77 8.51 -13.12
CA GLY A 147 -7.27 9.88 -13.06
C GLY A 147 -6.15 10.91 -12.98
N HIS A 148 -5.02 10.63 -13.66
CA HIS A 148 -3.87 11.54 -13.68
C HIS A 148 -4.28 12.90 -14.26
N ARG A 149 -3.91 13.96 -13.54
CA ARG A 149 -4.28 15.35 -13.83
C ARG A 149 -3.20 16.31 -13.35
N ALA A 150 -3.18 17.46 -13.96
CA ALA A 150 -2.30 18.55 -13.53
C ALA A 150 -2.78 19.18 -12.22
#